data_5cc0d377b91c8d370a5143cb92ba3be0
#
_entry.id   5cc0d377b91c8d370a5143cb92ba3be0
#
_cell.length_a   1.000
_cell.length_b   1.000
_cell.length_c   1.000
_cell.angle_alpha   90.00
_cell.angle_beta   90.00
_cell.angle_gamma   90.00
#
_symmetry.space_group_name_H-M   'P 1'
#
loop_
_entity.id
_entity.type
_entity.pdbx_description
1 polymer ?
#
loop_
_entity_poly.entity_id
_entity_poly.type
_entity_poly.pdbx_seq_one_letter_code
_entity_poly.pdbx_strand_id
1 'polypeptide(L)'
;EDHPVAPLGEYGLSKWKTEELAAEWRKEGMRISLFRPRLIIGPGRLGILEKLFKLIDFNLPVPMIGSGRNPYQFISVFDCASAAYAGFKAGVPNEAYNLGSLNPPSVRQLLGGLVKHAGSKSILIPTPGWAVKRTLDFLDLLNLPIMDPEQYLIADEDCLLDVSKGKRDLGWEPKYRDEDMLIAAYDEYRAKKLGETKPAAHPVAAE
;
A
#
# COMPACT_ATOMS: atom_id res chain seq x y z
N GLU A 1 -4.45 -5.18 -16.14
CA GLU A 1 -5.05 -3.87 -16.38
C GLU A 1 -6.46 -3.99 -16.98
N ASP A 2 -6.80 -5.10 -17.62
CA ASP A 2 -8.07 -5.31 -18.36
C ASP A 2 -9.25 -5.76 -17.48
N HIS A 3 -9.05 -5.87 -16.16
CA HIS A 3 -10.12 -6.19 -15.23
C HIS A 3 -11.20 -5.11 -15.24
N PRO A 4 -12.51 -5.46 -15.22
CA PRO A 4 -13.60 -4.50 -15.19
C PRO A 4 -13.46 -3.50 -14.03
N VAL A 5 -13.70 -2.24 -14.32
CA VAL A 5 -13.63 -1.17 -13.31
C VAL A 5 -14.90 -1.18 -12.47
N ALA A 6 -14.73 -1.31 -11.15
CA ALA A 6 -15.82 -1.33 -10.18
C ALA A 6 -15.43 -0.50 -8.94
N PRO A 7 -15.50 0.84 -9.00
CA PRO A 7 -15.16 1.69 -7.87
C PRO A 7 -16.14 1.46 -6.71
N LEU A 8 -15.59 1.24 -5.52
CA LEU A 8 -16.38 0.92 -4.32
C LEU A 8 -16.92 2.16 -3.57
N GLY A 9 -16.44 3.36 -3.90
CA GLY A 9 -16.84 4.58 -3.19
C GLY A 9 -16.40 5.84 -3.93
N GLU A 10 -16.56 6.99 -3.28
CA GLU A 10 -16.28 8.31 -3.87
C GLU A 10 -14.81 8.47 -4.27
N TYR A 11 -13.88 7.94 -3.47
CA TYR A 11 -12.46 7.97 -3.80
C TYR A 11 -12.17 7.14 -5.05
N GLY A 12 -12.62 5.89 -5.10
CA GLY A 12 -12.48 5.03 -6.27
C GLY A 12 -13.11 5.66 -7.52
N LEU A 13 -14.31 6.23 -7.37
CA LEU A 13 -14.99 6.94 -8.46
C LEU A 13 -14.19 8.15 -8.94
N SER A 14 -13.60 8.94 -8.05
CA SER A 14 -12.77 10.09 -8.41
C SER A 14 -11.54 9.68 -9.21
N LYS A 15 -10.90 8.56 -8.83
CA LYS A 15 -9.76 7.99 -9.56
C LYS A 15 -10.16 7.48 -10.94
N TRP A 16 -11.30 6.80 -11.04
CA TRP A 16 -11.82 6.37 -12.32
C TRP A 16 -12.11 7.55 -13.27
N LYS A 17 -12.76 8.60 -12.79
CA LYS A 17 -12.99 9.82 -13.57
C LYS A 17 -11.70 10.48 -14.04
N THR A 18 -10.62 10.38 -13.25
CA THR A 18 -9.30 10.87 -13.66
C THR A 18 -8.75 10.07 -14.85
N GLU A 19 -8.99 8.76 -14.89
CA GLU A 19 -8.58 7.92 -16.02
C GLU A 19 -9.42 8.19 -17.27
N GLU A 20 -10.73 8.41 -17.13
CA GLU A 20 -11.61 8.83 -18.23
C GLU A 20 -11.14 10.16 -18.84
N LEU A 21 -10.84 11.14 -17.98
CA LEU A 21 -10.30 12.43 -18.42
C LEU A 21 -8.95 12.27 -19.13
N ALA A 22 -8.07 11.42 -18.63
CA ALA A 22 -6.81 11.13 -19.31
C ALA A 22 -7.02 10.51 -20.70
N ALA A 23 -8.04 9.65 -20.85
CA ALA A 23 -8.39 9.08 -22.16
C ALA A 23 -8.89 10.13 -23.15
N GLU A 24 -9.64 11.13 -22.69
CA GLU A 24 -10.07 12.28 -23.51
C GLU A 24 -8.87 13.11 -23.97
N TRP A 25 -7.99 13.51 -23.04
CA TRP A 25 -6.80 14.29 -23.37
C TRP A 25 -5.82 13.55 -24.30
N ARG A 26 -5.77 12.23 -24.22
CA ARG A 26 -5.01 11.42 -25.19
C ARG A 26 -5.54 11.56 -26.61
N LYS A 27 -6.86 11.67 -26.79
CA LYS A 27 -7.47 11.93 -28.12
C LYS A 27 -7.08 13.29 -28.69
N GLU A 28 -6.85 14.26 -27.80
CA GLU A 28 -6.36 15.60 -28.16
C GLU A 28 -4.83 15.66 -28.38
N GLY A 29 -4.16 14.50 -28.35
CA GLY A 29 -2.72 14.39 -28.65
C GLY A 29 -1.80 14.48 -27.42
N MET A 30 -2.33 14.57 -26.20
CA MET A 30 -1.52 14.56 -24.99
C MET A 30 -1.00 13.15 -24.71
N ARG A 31 0.27 13.04 -24.32
CA ARG A 31 0.87 11.77 -23.90
C ARG A 31 0.72 11.63 -22.40
N ILE A 32 0.03 10.59 -21.96
CA ILE A 32 -0.28 10.36 -20.54
C ILE A 32 -0.08 8.88 -20.20
N SER A 33 0.88 8.55 -19.33
CA SER A 33 0.95 7.24 -18.71
C SER A 33 0.23 7.26 -17.37
N LEU A 34 -0.57 6.23 -17.11
CA LEU A 34 -1.29 6.05 -15.86
C LEU A 34 -0.59 4.98 -15.02
N PHE A 35 -0.39 5.25 -13.76
CA PHE A 35 0.16 4.28 -12.82
C PHE A 35 -0.88 3.99 -11.74
N ARG A 36 -1.20 2.72 -11.53
CA ARG A 36 -2.17 2.22 -10.56
C ARG A 36 -1.44 1.52 -9.40
N PRO A 37 -0.90 2.29 -8.45
CA PRO A 37 -0.18 1.69 -7.34
C PRO A 37 -1.13 0.98 -6.39
N ARG A 38 -0.70 -0.19 -5.89
CA ARG A 38 -1.26 -0.79 -4.68
C ARG A 38 -0.96 0.13 -3.49
N LEU A 39 -1.25 -0.27 -2.25
CA LEU A 39 -0.97 0.57 -1.09
C LEU A 39 0.52 0.95 -1.03
N ILE A 40 0.80 2.25 -1.15
CA ILE A 40 2.18 2.77 -1.17
C ILE A 40 2.71 2.82 0.26
N ILE A 41 3.89 2.19 0.49
CA ILE A 41 4.58 2.20 1.77
C ILE A 41 6.03 2.68 1.62
N GLY A 42 6.59 3.13 2.72
CA GLY A 42 7.98 3.51 2.83
C GLY A 42 8.20 4.74 3.70
N PRO A 43 9.45 5.16 3.84
CA PRO A 43 9.81 6.38 4.54
C PRO A 43 9.02 7.59 4.03
N GLY A 44 8.52 8.41 4.96
CA GLY A 44 7.69 9.58 4.64
C GLY A 44 6.21 9.27 4.33
N ARG A 45 5.83 8.02 4.23
CA ARG A 45 4.45 7.60 3.91
C ARG A 45 3.90 6.65 4.97
N LEU A 46 3.42 7.20 6.08
CA LEU A 46 2.89 6.41 7.20
C LEU A 46 1.41 6.07 7.02
N GLY A 47 0.56 7.05 6.69
CA GLY A 47 -0.87 6.84 6.53
C GLY A 47 -1.50 6.09 7.71
N ILE A 48 -2.29 5.06 7.40
CA ILE A 48 -2.93 4.21 8.43
C ILE A 48 -1.93 3.40 9.25
N LEU A 49 -0.72 3.16 8.74
CA LEU A 49 0.32 2.39 9.42
C LEU A 49 0.77 3.06 10.73
N GLU A 50 0.62 4.38 10.85
CA GLU A 50 0.96 5.08 12.09
C GLU A 50 0.17 4.55 13.30
N LYS A 51 -1.11 4.24 13.11
CA LYS A 51 -1.95 3.67 14.17
C LYS A 51 -1.47 2.27 14.57
N LEU A 52 -1.10 1.46 13.58
CA LEU A 52 -0.52 0.14 13.77
C LEU A 52 0.82 0.23 14.54
N PHE A 53 1.69 1.15 14.15
CA PHE A 53 2.99 1.36 14.78
C PHE A 53 2.86 1.78 16.25
N LYS A 54 1.86 2.62 16.57
CA LYS A 54 1.54 2.98 17.96
C LYS A 54 1.15 1.75 18.80
N LEU A 55 0.31 0.85 18.27
CA LEU A 55 -0.04 -0.37 18.99
C LEU A 55 1.18 -1.22 19.29
N ILE A 56 2.07 -1.40 18.33
CA ILE A 56 3.30 -2.18 18.48
C ILE A 56 4.24 -1.53 19.49
N ASP A 57 4.44 -0.22 19.44
CA ASP A 57 5.27 0.54 20.37
C ASP A 57 4.82 0.41 21.82
N PHE A 58 3.51 0.37 22.05
CA PHE A 58 2.93 0.23 23.39
C PHE A 58 2.72 -1.22 23.81
N ASN A 59 3.21 -2.20 23.05
CA ASN A 59 3.00 -3.63 23.29
C ASN A 59 1.52 -4.03 23.39
N LEU A 60 0.65 -3.31 22.68
CA LEU A 60 -0.79 -3.59 22.66
C LEU A 60 -1.11 -4.68 21.64
N PRO A 61 -2.24 -5.39 21.79
CA PRO A 61 -2.69 -6.35 20.81
C PRO A 61 -2.91 -5.67 19.44
N VAL A 62 -2.47 -6.36 18.37
CA VAL A 62 -2.59 -5.90 16.99
C VAL A 62 -3.66 -6.73 16.28
N PRO A 63 -4.82 -6.13 15.96
CA PRO A 63 -5.87 -6.83 15.23
C PRO A 63 -5.44 -7.06 13.77
N MET A 64 -5.69 -8.26 13.26
CA MET A 64 -5.59 -8.60 11.85
C MET A 64 -7.00 -8.86 11.31
N ILE A 65 -7.36 -8.22 10.21
CA ILE A 65 -8.64 -8.49 9.55
C ILE A 65 -8.58 -9.90 8.93
N GLY A 66 -9.56 -10.73 9.24
CA GLY A 66 -9.56 -12.13 8.84
C GLY A 66 -8.53 -12.98 9.57
N SER A 67 -8.05 -14.04 8.92
CA SER A 67 -7.04 -14.96 9.47
C SER A 67 -5.60 -14.43 9.37
N GLY A 68 -5.38 -13.41 8.56
CA GLY A 68 -4.07 -12.89 8.20
C GLY A 68 -3.24 -13.83 7.32
N ARG A 69 -3.84 -14.86 6.71
CA ARG A 69 -3.16 -15.80 5.80
C ARG A 69 -3.14 -15.33 4.35
N ASN A 70 -4.07 -14.45 4.00
CA ASN A 70 -4.12 -13.83 2.68
C ASN A 70 -2.84 -13.05 2.38
N PRO A 71 -2.29 -13.14 1.16
CA PRO A 71 -1.18 -12.30 0.74
C PRO A 71 -1.64 -10.85 0.68
N TYR A 72 -0.78 -9.92 1.09
CA TYR A 72 -1.09 -8.50 1.08
C TYR A 72 0.02 -7.73 0.37
N GLN A 73 -0.29 -7.25 -0.82
CA GLN A 73 0.65 -6.58 -1.70
C GLN A 73 0.72 -5.09 -1.40
N PHE A 74 1.95 -4.59 -1.25
CA PHE A 74 2.26 -3.18 -1.22
C PHE A 74 3.01 -2.75 -2.48
N ILE A 75 3.42 -1.51 -2.51
CA ILE A 75 4.42 -0.98 -3.43
C ILE A 75 5.29 0.03 -2.69
N SER A 76 6.58 -0.04 -2.91
CA SER A 76 7.54 0.91 -2.36
C SER A 76 7.35 2.30 -2.97
N VAL A 77 7.47 3.35 -2.16
CA VAL A 77 7.53 4.73 -2.64
C VAL A 77 8.67 4.93 -3.66
N PHE A 78 9.79 4.21 -3.50
CA PHE A 78 10.93 4.26 -4.43
C PHE A 78 10.62 3.54 -5.74
N ASP A 79 9.89 2.42 -5.69
CA ASP A 79 9.44 1.72 -6.89
C ASP A 79 8.41 2.54 -7.66
N CYS A 80 7.52 3.25 -6.99
CA CYS A 80 6.62 4.20 -7.65
C CYS A 80 7.41 5.29 -8.41
N ALA A 81 8.44 5.86 -7.77
CA ALA A 81 9.28 6.87 -8.40
C ALA A 81 10.06 6.30 -9.60
N SER A 82 10.62 5.10 -9.45
CA SER A 82 11.35 4.43 -10.54
C SER A 82 10.44 4.03 -11.70
N ALA A 83 9.19 3.63 -11.43
CA ALA A 83 8.19 3.34 -12.47
C ALA A 83 7.84 4.59 -13.27
N ALA A 84 7.60 5.71 -12.58
CA ALA A 84 7.32 6.99 -13.23
C ALA A 84 8.49 7.43 -14.12
N TYR A 85 9.73 7.28 -13.63
CA TYR A 85 10.93 7.58 -14.40
C TYR A 85 11.09 6.66 -15.62
N ALA A 86 10.81 5.36 -15.47
CA ALA A 86 10.84 4.41 -16.60
C ALA A 86 9.80 4.79 -17.66
N GLY A 87 8.58 5.15 -17.26
CA GLY A 87 7.55 5.63 -18.17
C GLY A 87 7.97 6.90 -18.91
N PHE A 88 8.61 7.84 -18.22
CA PHE A 88 9.18 9.03 -18.86
C PHE A 88 10.25 8.66 -19.89
N LYS A 89 11.21 7.79 -19.54
CA LYS A 89 12.26 7.32 -20.48
C LYS A 89 11.71 6.56 -21.68
N ALA A 90 10.62 5.80 -21.50
CA ALA A 90 9.94 5.11 -22.59
C ALA A 90 9.11 6.07 -23.48
N GLY A 91 9.19 7.37 -23.21
CA GLY A 91 8.55 8.41 -23.99
C GLY A 91 7.06 8.60 -23.64
N VAL A 92 6.67 8.36 -22.40
CA VAL A 92 5.29 8.53 -21.87
C VAL A 92 4.28 7.75 -22.73
N PRO A 93 4.27 6.41 -22.69
CA PRO A 93 3.29 5.60 -23.40
C PRO A 93 1.86 5.93 -22.94
N ASN A 94 0.91 5.94 -23.88
CA ASN A 94 -0.51 6.18 -23.59
C ASN A 94 -1.19 4.94 -23.02
N GLU A 95 -0.60 4.39 -21.94
CA GLU A 95 -0.97 3.12 -21.32
C GLU A 95 -1.23 3.26 -19.82
N ALA A 96 -1.84 2.24 -19.25
CA ALA A 96 -1.97 2.08 -17.80
C ALA A 96 -1.06 0.94 -17.31
N TYR A 97 -0.46 1.10 -16.12
CA TYR A 97 0.46 0.15 -15.51
C TYR A 97 0.10 -0.06 -14.05
N ASN A 98 -0.12 -1.32 -13.67
CA ASN A 98 -0.25 -1.70 -12.27
C ASN A 98 1.10 -1.67 -11.57
N LEU A 99 1.14 -1.15 -10.34
CA LEU A 99 2.34 -1.15 -9.52
C LEU A 99 2.07 -1.90 -8.21
N GLY A 100 2.85 -2.94 -7.97
CA GLY A 100 2.81 -3.78 -6.76
C GLY A 100 4.14 -4.49 -6.58
N SER A 101 4.40 -4.99 -5.39
CA SER A 101 5.58 -5.81 -5.10
C SER A 101 5.49 -7.19 -5.75
N LEU A 102 6.64 -7.86 -5.88
CA LEU A 102 6.70 -9.26 -6.27
C LEU A 102 6.61 -10.17 -5.03
N ASN A 103 5.91 -11.30 -5.16
CA ASN A 103 5.81 -12.33 -4.12
C ASN A 103 5.41 -11.77 -2.75
N PRO A 104 4.29 -11.06 -2.63
CA PRO A 104 3.90 -10.42 -1.38
C PRO A 104 3.68 -11.46 -0.28
N PRO A 105 4.18 -11.20 0.94
CA PRO A 105 3.96 -12.08 2.08
C PRO A 105 2.52 -11.97 2.59
N SER A 106 2.12 -12.91 3.45
CA SER A 106 0.83 -12.82 4.13
C SER A 106 0.83 -11.68 5.16
N VAL A 107 -0.36 -11.17 5.48
CA VAL A 107 -0.55 -10.15 6.55
C VAL A 107 0.12 -10.59 7.85
N ARG A 108 -0.03 -11.88 8.21
CA ARG A 108 0.59 -12.45 9.42
C ARG A 108 2.12 -12.41 9.38
N GLN A 109 2.72 -12.69 8.23
CA GLN A 109 4.18 -12.62 8.05
C GLN A 109 4.67 -11.18 8.17
N LEU A 110 4.01 -10.25 7.49
CA LEU A 110 4.32 -8.80 7.56
C LEU A 110 4.29 -8.27 8.99
N LEU A 111 3.15 -8.46 9.67
CA LEU A 111 2.97 -7.94 11.03
C LEU A 111 3.85 -8.68 12.04
N GLY A 112 4.02 -10.00 11.88
CA GLY A 112 4.91 -10.80 12.75
C GLY A 112 6.36 -10.39 12.61
N GLY A 113 6.83 -10.15 11.39
CA GLY A 113 8.17 -9.60 11.11
C GLY A 113 8.37 -8.24 11.75
N LEU A 114 7.39 -7.35 11.63
CA LEU A 114 7.45 -6.02 12.23
C LEU A 114 7.46 -6.06 13.77
N VAL A 115 6.59 -6.86 14.40
CA VAL A 115 6.57 -7.03 15.87
C VAL A 115 7.90 -7.56 16.38
N LYS A 116 8.48 -8.53 15.66
CA LYS A 116 9.82 -9.09 15.98
C LYS A 116 10.90 -8.02 15.84
N HIS A 117 10.92 -7.26 14.74
CA HIS A 117 11.88 -6.18 14.52
C HIS A 117 11.79 -5.10 15.61
N ALA A 118 10.57 -4.72 15.98
CA ALA A 118 10.32 -3.72 17.02
C ALA A 118 10.74 -4.19 18.44
N GLY A 119 11.03 -5.48 18.64
CA GLY A 119 11.24 -6.07 19.97
C GLY A 119 9.98 -6.00 20.84
N SER A 120 8.80 -5.89 20.21
CA SER A 120 7.53 -5.72 20.90
C SER A 120 6.97 -7.05 21.43
N LYS A 121 6.23 -6.98 22.53
CA LYS A 121 5.45 -8.10 23.08
C LYS A 121 4.02 -8.16 22.54
N SER A 122 3.70 -7.35 21.53
CA SER A 122 2.39 -7.35 20.87
C SER A 122 2.02 -8.73 20.35
N ILE A 123 0.77 -9.11 20.53
CA ILE A 123 0.20 -10.34 19.99
C ILE A 123 -0.70 -10.00 18.78
N LEU A 124 -0.62 -10.82 17.75
CA LEU A 124 -1.48 -10.68 16.56
C LEU A 124 -2.80 -11.40 16.79
N ILE A 125 -3.90 -10.67 16.75
CA ILE A 125 -5.26 -11.20 17.00
C ILE A 125 -6.04 -11.27 15.70
N PRO A 126 -6.35 -12.49 15.19
CA PRO A 126 -7.28 -12.64 14.08
C PRO A 126 -8.65 -12.09 14.46
N THR A 127 -9.17 -11.15 13.67
CA THR A 127 -10.45 -10.50 13.92
C THR A 127 -11.39 -10.79 12.75
N PRO A 128 -12.55 -11.42 12.97
CA PRO A 128 -13.50 -11.67 11.90
C PRO A 128 -13.89 -10.38 11.17
N GLY A 129 -13.89 -10.40 9.84
CA GLY A 129 -14.17 -9.21 9.02
C GLY A 129 -15.50 -8.55 9.38
N TRP A 130 -16.55 -9.34 9.70
CA TRP A 130 -17.85 -8.81 10.12
C TRP A 130 -17.77 -8.01 11.44
N ALA A 131 -16.92 -8.43 12.39
CA ALA A 131 -16.75 -7.73 13.67
C ALA A 131 -16.01 -6.40 13.46
N VAL A 132 -15.00 -6.38 12.58
CA VAL A 132 -14.31 -5.15 12.19
C VAL A 132 -15.29 -4.18 11.53
N LYS A 133 -16.05 -4.63 10.53
CA LYS A 133 -17.07 -3.80 9.85
C LYS A 133 -18.05 -3.18 10.85
N ARG A 134 -18.64 -3.98 11.73
CA ARG A 134 -19.60 -3.47 12.74
C ARG A 134 -18.98 -2.45 13.70
N THR A 135 -17.73 -2.67 14.10
CA THR A 135 -17.01 -1.74 14.98
C THR A 135 -16.71 -0.42 14.26
N LEU A 136 -16.28 -0.48 13.01
CA LEU A 136 -15.98 0.72 12.22
C LEU A 136 -17.26 1.49 11.87
N ASP A 137 -18.32 0.81 11.46
CA ASP A 137 -19.63 1.43 11.20
C ASP A 137 -20.16 2.16 12.46
N PHE A 138 -19.97 1.55 13.64
CA PHE A 138 -20.35 2.19 14.90
C PHE A 138 -19.50 3.42 15.23
N LEU A 139 -18.19 3.37 14.95
CA LEU A 139 -17.29 4.51 15.14
C LEU A 139 -17.58 5.64 14.16
N ASP A 140 -17.92 5.31 12.91
CA ASP A 140 -18.37 6.30 11.92
C ASP A 140 -19.65 7.00 12.35
N LEU A 141 -20.61 6.28 12.94
CA LEU A 141 -21.83 6.87 13.51
C LEU A 141 -21.52 7.87 14.63
N LEU A 142 -20.42 7.66 15.36
CA LEU A 142 -19.95 8.57 16.41
C LEU A 142 -19.06 9.72 15.89
N ASN A 143 -18.92 9.88 14.56
CA ASN A 143 -17.99 10.81 13.91
C ASN A 143 -16.51 10.62 14.34
N LEU A 144 -16.12 9.38 14.59
CA LEU A 144 -14.74 8.98 14.93
C LEU A 144 -14.18 8.02 13.86
N PRO A 145 -14.04 8.44 12.60
CA PRO A 145 -13.59 7.56 11.53
C PRO A 145 -12.14 7.12 11.79
N ILE A 146 -11.90 5.81 11.81
CA ILE A 146 -10.57 5.23 11.98
C ILE A 146 -9.98 4.85 10.62
N MET A 147 -10.82 4.38 9.70
CA MET A 147 -10.42 3.85 8.40
C MET A 147 -11.56 4.04 7.41
N ASP A 148 -11.22 4.39 6.17
CA ASP A 148 -12.22 4.49 5.11
C ASP A 148 -12.84 3.12 4.80
N PRO A 149 -14.17 3.05 4.57
CA PRO A 149 -14.86 1.79 4.24
C PRO A 149 -14.20 1.02 3.10
N GLU A 150 -13.73 1.71 2.07
CA GLU A 150 -13.05 1.12 0.92
C GLU A 150 -11.78 0.33 1.30
N GLN A 151 -11.12 0.69 2.39
CA GLN A 151 -9.86 0.06 2.83
C GLN A 151 -10.09 -1.24 3.60
N TYR A 152 -11.14 -1.32 4.42
CA TYR A 152 -11.38 -2.51 5.23
C TYR A 152 -12.26 -3.55 4.53
N LEU A 153 -13.02 -3.15 3.52
CA LEU A 153 -13.89 -4.06 2.76
C LEU A 153 -13.10 -5.13 2.00
N ILE A 154 -11.89 -4.78 1.56
CA ILE A 154 -11.00 -5.66 0.76
C ILE A 154 -9.80 -6.19 1.56
N ALA A 155 -9.70 -5.88 2.86
CA ALA A 155 -8.50 -6.18 3.63
C ALA A 155 -8.32 -7.69 3.94
N ASP A 156 -9.38 -8.48 3.88
CA ASP A 156 -9.38 -9.93 4.06
C ASP A 156 -9.45 -10.72 2.73
N GLU A 157 -9.43 -10.03 1.59
CA GLU A 157 -9.44 -10.64 0.27
C GLU A 157 -8.04 -10.71 -0.36
N ASP A 158 -7.86 -11.69 -1.24
CA ASP A 158 -6.65 -11.80 -2.06
C ASP A 158 -6.72 -10.78 -3.20
N CYS A 159 -6.13 -9.61 -2.98
CA CYS A 159 -6.10 -8.56 -3.99
C CYS A 159 -4.67 -8.32 -4.47
N LEU A 160 -4.26 -9.09 -5.46
CA LEU A 160 -2.95 -9.01 -6.09
C LEU A 160 -3.05 -8.37 -7.47
N LEU A 161 -2.14 -7.46 -7.77
CA LEU A 161 -2.00 -6.86 -9.10
C LEU A 161 -0.92 -7.59 -9.89
N ASP A 162 -1.24 -7.94 -11.14
CA ASP A 162 -0.23 -8.34 -12.11
C ASP A 162 0.56 -7.09 -12.57
N VAL A 163 1.86 -7.13 -12.38
CA VAL A 163 2.79 -6.04 -12.71
C VAL A 163 3.67 -6.35 -13.93
N SER A 164 3.41 -7.45 -14.61
CA SER A 164 4.23 -7.94 -15.74
C SER A 164 4.27 -6.97 -16.92
N LYS A 165 3.22 -6.18 -17.11
CA LYS A 165 3.15 -5.16 -18.16
C LYS A 165 4.24 -4.09 -18.02
N GLY A 166 4.54 -3.67 -16.78
CA GLY A 166 5.63 -2.72 -16.50
C GLY A 166 6.98 -3.24 -16.98
N LYS A 167 7.27 -4.53 -16.75
CA LYS A 167 8.50 -5.15 -17.23
C LYS A 167 8.57 -5.21 -18.75
N ARG A 168 7.48 -5.66 -19.37
CA ARG A 168 7.41 -5.84 -20.82
C ARG A 168 7.56 -4.52 -21.60
N ASP A 169 6.82 -3.48 -21.17
CA ASP A 169 6.67 -2.25 -21.95
C ASP A 169 7.66 -1.16 -21.52
N LEU A 170 8.09 -1.14 -20.26
CA LEU A 170 8.96 -0.11 -19.70
C LEU A 170 10.34 -0.64 -19.29
N GLY A 171 10.55 -1.96 -19.31
CA GLY A 171 11.74 -2.59 -18.73
C GLY A 171 11.84 -2.37 -17.22
N TRP A 172 10.72 -2.15 -16.54
CA TRP A 172 10.66 -1.84 -15.11
C TRP A 172 10.14 -3.02 -14.31
N GLU A 173 10.78 -3.28 -13.18
CA GLU A 173 10.32 -4.21 -12.14
C GLU A 173 10.45 -3.57 -10.75
N PRO A 174 9.56 -3.90 -9.80
CA PRO A 174 9.73 -3.50 -8.42
C PRO A 174 10.94 -4.19 -7.79
N LYS A 175 11.68 -3.47 -6.96
CA LYS A 175 12.94 -3.94 -6.36
C LYS A 175 12.89 -4.10 -4.86
N TYR A 176 11.91 -3.51 -4.19
CA TYR A 176 11.87 -3.50 -2.74
C TYR A 176 10.85 -4.51 -2.22
N ARG A 177 11.22 -5.23 -1.16
CA ARG A 177 10.33 -6.16 -0.49
C ARG A 177 9.41 -5.43 0.47
N ASP A 178 8.18 -5.89 0.59
CA ASP A 178 7.16 -5.29 1.45
C ASP A 178 7.60 -5.26 2.93
N GLU A 179 8.25 -6.32 3.40
CA GLU A 179 8.75 -6.41 4.77
C GLU A 179 9.80 -5.34 5.07
N ASP A 180 10.78 -5.16 4.17
CA ASP A 180 11.88 -4.21 4.34
C ASP A 180 11.35 -2.77 4.33
N MET A 181 10.37 -2.49 3.48
CA MET A 181 9.73 -1.18 3.38
C MET A 181 8.85 -0.87 4.60
N LEU A 182 8.16 -1.88 5.13
CA LEU A 182 7.36 -1.72 6.34
C LEU A 182 8.26 -1.45 7.56
N ILE A 183 9.38 -2.15 7.66
CA ILE A 183 10.40 -1.93 8.70
C ILE A 183 11.00 -0.53 8.57
N ALA A 184 11.41 -0.11 7.37
CA ALA A 184 11.98 1.22 7.14
C ALA A 184 10.99 2.34 7.51
N ALA A 185 9.71 2.17 7.21
CA ALA A 185 8.67 3.13 7.60
C ALA A 185 8.49 3.18 9.13
N TYR A 186 8.57 2.04 9.81
CA TYR A 186 8.51 1.95 11.27
C TYR A 186 9.72 2.61 11.94
N ASP A 187 10.91 2.34 11.44
CA ASP A 187 12.15 2.92 11.98
C ASP A 187 12.16 4.44 11.84
N GLU A 188 11.67 4.97 10.71
CA GLU A 188 11.50 6.42 10.55
C GLU A 188 10.45 6.99 11.52
N TYR A 189 9.33 6.30 11.70
CA TYR A 189 8.31 6.70 12.68
C TYR A 189 8.92 6.80 14.09
N ARG A 190 9.71 5.81 14.50
CA ARG A 190 10.39 5.81 15.80
C ARG A 190 11.43 6.92 15.91
N ALA A 191 12.26 7.13 14.90
CA ALA A 191 13.25 8.19 14.88
C ALA A 191 12.58 9.57 15.05
N LYS A 192 11.51 9.85 14.33
CA LYS A 192 10.73 11.09 14.49
C LYS A 192 10.17 11.26 15.89
N LYS A 193 9.64 10.19 16.49
CA LYS A 193 9.11 10.21 17.87
C LYS A 193 10.19 10.52 18.91
N LEU A 194 11.43 10.09 18.68
CA LEU A 194 12.59 10.35 19.53
C LEU A 194 13.28 11.69 19.27
N GLY A 195 12.80 12.47 18.30
CA GLY A 195 13.42 13.73 17.88
C GLY A 195 14.72 13.55 17.10
N GLU A 196 14.99 12.35 16.61
CA GLU A 196 16.15 12.04 15.79
C GLU A 196 15.88 12.44 14.34
N THR A 197 16.64 13.40 13.82
CA THR A 197 16.62 13.79 12.40
C THR A 197 17.53 12.88 11.56
N LYS A 198 17.43 11.58 11.69
CA LYS A 198 18.11 10.68 10.74
C LYS A 198 17.35 10.67 9.41
N PRO A 199 18.01 10.95 8.28
CA PRO A 199 17.40 10.62 7.00
C PRO A 199 17.09 9.12 6.99
N ALA A 200 15.90 8.77 6.56
CA ALA A 200 15.50 7.36 6.43
C ALA A 200 16.58 6.62 5.65
N ALA A 201 17.14 5.58 6.26
CA ALA A 201 18.05 4.71 5.54
C ALA A 201 17.30 4.14 4.34
N HIS A 202 17.84 4.31 3.13
CA HIS A 202 17.29 3.66 1.96
C HIS A 202 17.40 2.15 2.19
N PRO A 203 16.30 1.40 2.25
CA PRO A 203 16.41 -0.04 2.32
C PRO A 203 17.15 -0.53 1.08
N VAL A 204 17.93 -1.57 1.25
CA VAL A 204 18.69 -2.17 0.13
C VAL A 204 17.66 -2.80 -0.81
N ALA A 205 17.77 -2.49 -2.11
CA ALA A 205 16.97 -3.16 -3.13
C ALA A 205 17.29 -4.66 -3.10
N ALA A 206 16.29 -5.51 -3.30
CA ALA A 206 16.52 -6.94 -3.49
C ALA A 206 17.31 -7.16 -4.79
N GLU A 207 18.35 -8.00 -4.73
CA GLU A 207 19.16 -8.41 -5.90
C GLU A 207 18.40 -9.39 -6.79
#